data_5db6dc42abd6eca32c39e3496a6dd979
#
_entry.id   5db6dc42abd6eca32c39e3496a6dd979
#
_cell.length_a   1.000
_cell.length_b   1.000
_cell.length_c   1.000
_cell.angle_alpha   90.00
_cell.angle_beta   90.00
_cell.angle_gamma   90.00
#
_symmetry.space_group_name_H-M   'P 1'
#
loop_
_entity.id
_entity.type
_entity.pdbx_description
1 polymer ?
#
loop_
_entity_poly.entity_id
_entity_poly.type
_entity_poly.pdbx_seq_one_letter_code
_entity_poly.pdbx_strand_id
1 'polypeptide(L)'
;MQNQEGLKVSSYGMTSRFPFIAVALAIAVGLGFGVPATGQDAGPVSPNLTPKLRDLLRQEMLSIEQASKDILSALIAGDDAHVAGLAQQIHDSFILQQSMTPEDKQDLMAAAPKDFVTRDQAFHRLSADLAQAGRDGDREAQHAGFGRMIEACTACHVRYAADRFPMLAE
;
A
#
# COMPACT_ATOMS: atom_id res chain seq x y z
N MET A 1 17.01 6.03 -57.13
CA MET A 1 16.29 4.98 -57.85
C MET A 1 15.21 4.48 -56.93
N GLN A 2 13.97 4.69 -57.38
CA GLN A 2 12.70 4.38 -56.70
C GLN A 2 12.54 2.89 -56.49
N ASN A 3 11.87 2.48 -55.45
CA ASN A 3 10.79 1.50 -55.56
C ASN A 3 9.79 1.70 -54.41
N GLN A 4 8.65 2.24 -54.76
CA GLN A 4 7.40 2.22 -54.04
C GLN A 4 6.67 0.94 -54.42
N GLU A 5 6.36 0.04 -53.51
CA GLU A 5 5.39 -1.02 -53.75
C GLU A 5 4.21 -0.86 -52.76
N GLY A 6 3.08 -0.58 -53.40
CA GLY A 6 1.83 -0.28 -52.70
C GLY A 6 1.15 -1.53 -52.14
N LEU A 7 0.64 -1.41 -50.94
CA LEU A 7 -0.25 -2.38 -50.30
C LEU A 7 -1.71 -2.06 -50.67
N LYS A 8 -2.32 -2.97 -51.43
CA LYS A 8 -3.74 -2.97 -51.76
C LYS A 8 -4.59 -3.25 -50.54
N VAL A 9 -5.45 -2.29 -50.18
CA VAL A 9 -6.53 -2.49 -49.22
C VAL A 9 -7.67 -3.22 -49.91
N SER A 10 -7.95 -4.46 -49.51
CA SER A 10 -9.10 -5.24 -49.97
C SER A 10 -10.29 -4.96 -49.02
N SER A 11 -11.28 -4.25 -49.56
CA SER A 11 -12.57 -4.01 -48.94
C SER A 11 -13.46 -5.25 -49.07
N TYR A 12 -13.69 -5.97 -47.95
CA TYR A 12 -14.76 -6.97 -47.87
C TYR A 12 -16.00 -6.33 -47.28
N GLY A 13 -16.96 -6.01 -48.18
CA GLY A 13 -18.31 -5.70 -47.77
C GLY A 13 -19.04 -6.97 -47.35
N MET A 14 -19.50 -7.05 -46.13
CA MET A 14 -20.41 -8.11 -45.68
C MET A 14 -21.63 -7.47 -45.03
N THR A 15 -22.68 -7.31 -45.85
CA THR A 15 -24.03 -6.93 -45.41
C THR A 15 -24.67 -8.14 -44.73
N SER A 16 -24.70 -8.20 -43.41
CA SER A 16 -25.48 -9.17 -42.68
C SER A 16 -26.75 -8.50 -42.14
N ARG A 17 -27.89 -8.88 -42.76
CA ARG A 17 -29.23 -8.55 -42.29
C ARG A 17 -29.55 -9.50 -41.13
N PHE A 18 -29.59 -9.04 -39.89
CA PHE A 18 -30.17 -9.79 -38.80
C PHE A 18 -31.60 -9.32 -38.53
N PRO A 19 -32.56 -10.24 -38.36
CA PRO A 19 -33.95 -9.90 -38.03
C PRO A 19 -34.05 -9.49 -36.55
N PHE A 20 -34.79 -8.44 -36.29
CA PHE A 20 -35.14 -7.97 -34.95
C PHE A 20 -36.00 -9.01 -34.22
N ILE A 21 -35.42 -9.73 -33.30
CA ILE A 21 -36.18 -10.52 -32.30
C ILE A 21 -36.40 -9.59 -31.13
N ALA A 22 -37.63 -9.15 -30.95
CA ALA A 22 -38.06 -8.42 -29.77
C ALA A 22 -38.05 -9.36 -28.56
N VAL A 23 -37.02 -9.28 -27.70
CA VAL A 23 -37.01 -9.94 -26.40
C VAL A 23 -37.63 -9.00 -25.39
N ALA A 24 -38.83 -9.36 -24.94
CA ALA A 24 -39.47 -8.69 -23.81
C ALA A 24 -38.67 -8.91 -22.55
N LEU A 25 -38.01 -7.86 -22.05
CA LEU A 25 -37.25 -7.87 -20.80
C LEU A 25 -38.23 -7.75 -19.62
N ALA A 26 -38.52 -8.86 -18.94
CA ALA A 26 -39.22 -8.85 -17.68
C ALA A 26 -38.29 -8.26 -16.60
N ILE A 27 -38.57 -7.04 -16.15
CA ILE A 27 -37.88 -6.41 -15.04
C ILE A 27 -38.37 -7.08 -13.74
N ALA A 28 -37.62 -8.09 -13.28
CA ALA A 28 -37.77 -8.58 -11.92
C ALA A 28 -37.12 -7.54 -10.98
N VAL A 29 -37.93 -6.73 -10.30
CA VAL A 29 -37.50 -5.88 -9.19
C VAL A 29 -37.15 -6.79 -8.04
N GLY A 30 -35.92 -7.29 -8.00
CA GLY A 30 -35.34 -7.94 -6.87
C GLY A 30 -35.09 -6.89 -5.79
N LEU A 31 -35.90 -6.89 -4.72
CA LEU A 31 -35.57 -6.24 -3.46
C LEU A 31 -34.31 -6.92 -2.89
N GLY A 32 -33.15 -6.51 -3.37
CA GLY A 32 -31.88 -6.85 -2.80
C GLY A 32 -31.79 -6.22 -1.42
N PHE A 33 -32.04 -7.02 -0.39
CA PHE A 33 -31.58 -6.69 0.95
C PHE A 33 -30.05 -6.64 0.87
N GLY A 34 -29.52 -5.43 0.63
CA GLY A 34 -28.11 -5.15 0.79
C GLY A 34 -27.77 -5.44 2.24
N VAL A 35 -27.14 -6.59 2.50
CA VAL A 35 -26.47 -6.82 3.78
C VAL A 35 -25.42 -5.69 3.87
N PRO A 36 -25.52 -4.76 4.86
CA PRO A 36 -24.44 -3.82 5.05
C PRO A 36 -23.18 -4.65 5.28
N ALA A 37 -22.21 -4.53 4.41
CA ALA A 37 -20.86 -4.98 4.71
C ALA A 37 -20.47 -4.21 5.97
N THR A 38 -20.58 -4.86 7.12
CA THR A 38 -19.98 -4.38 8.35
C THR A 38 -18.48 -4.47 8.15
N GLY A 39 -17.94 -3.50 7.42
CA GLY A 39 -16.54 -3.16 7.54
C GLY A 39 -16.36 -2.91 9.03
N GLN A 40 -15.59 -3.75 9.71
CA GLN A 40 -15.18 -3.47 11.07
C GLN A 40 -14.60 -2.05 11.02
N ASP A 41 -15.28 -1.12 11.70
CA ASP A 41 -14.79 0.25 11.84
C ASP A 41 -13.42 0.14 12.46
N ALA A 42 -12.41 0.31 11.62
CA ALA A 42 -11.02 0.23 12.03
C ALA A 42 -10.73 1.52 12.79
N GLY A 43 -10.95 1.46 14.08
CA GLY A 43 -10.55 2.50 15.00
C GLY A 43 -9.09 2.38 15.40
N PRO A 44 -8.60 3.28 16.27
CA PRO A 44 -7.25 3.24 16.79
C PRO A 44 -6.88 1.87 17.35
N VAL A 45 -5.72 1.35 16.93
CA VAL A 45 -5.23 0.04 17.39
C VAL A 45 -4.57 0.14 18.76
N SER A 46 -3.88 1.24 19.02
CA SER A 46 -3.08 1.44 20.23
C SER A 46 -3.83 1.16 21.56
N PRO A 47 -5.11 1.56 21.75
CA PRO A 47 -5.83 1.25 22.96
C PRO A 47 -6.04 -0.25 23.25
N ASN A 48 -6.04 -1.08 22.22
CA ASN A 48 -6.27 -2.52 22.32
C ASN A 48 -5.01 -3.33 22.62
N LEU A 49 -3.83 -2.71 22.49
CA LEU A 49 -2.55 -3.35 22.70
C LEU A 49 -2.20 -3.42 24.20
N THR A 50 -1.43 -4.44 24.58
CA THR A 50 -0.80 -4.48 25.90
C THR A 50 0.11 -3.27 26.09
N PRO A 51 0.40 -2.83 27.32
CA PRO A 51 1.32 -1.69 27.57
C PRO A 51 2.69 -1.88 26.91
N LYS A 52 3.24 -3.10 26.93
CA LYS A 52 4.51 -3.45 26.29
C LYS A 52 4.42 -3.31 24.77
N LEU A 53 3.40 -3.89 24.12
CA LEU A 53 3.23 -3.80 22.66
C LEU A 53 2.99 -2.35 22.21
N ARG A 54 2.27 -1.58 22.98
CA ARG A 54 2.05 -0.15 22.71
C ARG A 54 3.34 0.64 22.73
N ASP A 55 4.21 0.35 23.70
CA ASP A 55 5.51 1.02 23.79
C ASP A 55 6.46 0.59 22.67
N LEU A 56 6.52 -0.70 22.35
CA LEU A 56 7.30 -1.21 21.21
C LEU A 56 6.84 -0.61 19.89
N LEU A 57 5.52 -0.57 19.63
CA LEU A 57 4.97 0.05 18.41
C LEU A 57 5.31 1.55 18.33
N ARG A 58 5.23 2.25 19.46
CA ARG A 58 5.60 3.68 19.50
C ARG A 58 7.07 3.90 19.18
N GLN A 59 7.96 3.08 19.72
CA GLN A 59 9.39 3.16 19.44
C GLN A 59 9.70 2.83 17.97
N GLU A 60 9.03 1.80 17.40
CA GLU A 60 9.13 1.45 16.00
C GLU A 60 8.74 2.64 15.10
N MET A 61 7.59 3.27 15.36
CA MET A 61 7.13 4.43 14.59
C MET A 61 8.10 5.62 14.66
N LEU A 62 8.70 5.89 15.81
CA LEU A 62 9.72 6.95 15.95
C LEU A 62 11.00 6.63 15.16
N SER A 63 11.40 5.37 15.14
CA SER A 63 12.56 4.92 14.34
C SER A 63 12.30 5.02 12.84
N ILE A 64 11.12 4.62 12.38
CA ILE A 64 10.69 4.75 10.98
C ILE A 64 10.60 6.22 10.58
N GLU A 65 10.06 7.09 11.44
CA GLU A 65 10.00 8.54 11.19
C GLU A 65 11.40 9.12 11.00
N GLN A 66 12.34 8.79 11.90
CA GLN A 66 13.72 9.28 11.77
C GLN A 66 14.37 8.76 10.50
N ALA A 67 14.29 7.47 10.22
CA ALA A 67 14.84 6.88 8.99
C ALA A 67 14.23 7.50 7.73
N SER A 68 12.94 7.84 7.74
CA SER A 68 12.28 8.52 6.61
C SER A 68 12.83 9.92 6.36
N LYS A 69 13.13 10.67 7.42
CA LYS A 69 13.79 11.98 7.31
C LYS A 69 15.19 11.86 6.70
N ASP A 70 15.93 10.84 7.13
CA ASP A 70 17.28 10.59 6.66
C ASP A 70 17.28 10.07 5.20
N ILE A 71 16.30 9.24 4.82
CA ILE A 71 16.05 8.84 3.42
C ILE A 71 15.78 10.07 2.55
N LEU A 72 14.93 11.00 2.98
CA LEU A 72 14.66 12.23 2.24
C LEU A 72 15.96 13.01 2.00
N SER A 73 16.80 13.15 3.04
CA SER A 73 18.09 13.83 2.94
C SER A 73 19.03 13.12 1.96
N ALA A 74 19.07 11.78 2.01
CA ALA A 74 19.91 10.96 1.13
C ALA A 74 19.44 11.04 -0.34
N LEU A 75 18.12 11.04 -0.59
CA LEU A 75 17.54 11.24 -1.93
C LEU A 75 17.95 12.59 -2.54
N ILE A 76 17.87 13.66 -1.74
CA ILE A 76 18.27 15.01 -2.19
C ILE A 76 19.78 15.08 -2.49
N ALA A 77 20.59 14.37 -1.70
CA ALA A 77 22.04 14.30 -1.88
C ALA A 77 22.46 13.34 -3.02
N GLY A 78 21.56 12.49 -3.51
CA GLY A 78 21.88 11.44 -4.48
C GLY A 78 22.74 10.31 -3.88
N ASP A 79 22.63 10.08 -2.56
CA ASP A 79 23.33 9.02 -1.85
C ASP A 79 22.50 7.73 -1.88
N ASP A 80 22.59 7.02 -3.02
CA ASP A 80 21.84 5.81 -3.30
C ASP A 80 22.14 4.69 -2.27
N ALA A 81 23.39 4.60 -1.78
CA ALA A 81 23.78 3.59 -0.80
C ALA A 81 23.11 3.84 0.57
N HIS A 82 23.02 5.10 0.97
CA HIS A 82 22.36 5.48 2.23
C HIS A 82 20.86 5.24 2.17
N VAL A 83 20.22 5.58 1.03
CA VAL A 83 18.80 5.23 0.77
C VAL A 83 18.58 3.73 0.92
N ALA A 84 19.42 2.91 0.26
CA ALA A 84 19.30 1.45 0.32
C ALA A 84 19.43 0.91 1.75
N GLY A 85 20.40 1.41 2.51
CA GLY A 85 20.65 0.97 3.89
C GLY A 85 19.50 1.28 4.83
N LEU A 86 19.00 2.51 4.81
CA LEU A 86 17.89 2.96 5.67
C LEU A 86 16.57 2.26 5.31
N ALA A 87 16.27 2.14 4.03
CA ALA A 87 15.06 1.45 3.58
C ALA A 87 15.10 -0.04 3.96
N GLN A 88 16.27 -0.69 3.90
CA GLN A 88 16.43 -2.06 4.37
C GLN A 88 16.19 -2.18 5.89
N GLN A 89 16.67 -1.23 6.71
CA GLN A 89 16.41 -1.22 8.14
C GLN A 89 14.91 -1.10 8.46
N ILE A 90 14.17 -0.26 7.71
CA ILE A 90 12.71 -0.18 7.84
C ILE A 90 12.08 -1.52 7.48
N HIS A 91 12.52 -2.17 6.38
CA HIS A 91 12.01 -3.49 5.99
C HIS A 91 12.21 -4.54 7.08
N ASP A 92 13.38 -4.56 7.71
CA ASP A 92 13.76 -5.55 8.73
C ASP A 92 13.09 -5.27 10.08
N SER A 93 12.38 -4.14 10.24
CA SER A 93 11.88 -3.58 11.51
C SER A 93 13.02 -3.24 12.49
N PHE A 94 12.91 -2.09 13.13
CA PHE A 94 13.94 -1.65 14.08
C PHE A 94 13.83 -2.35 15.42
N ILE A 95 12.61 -2.47 15.93
CA ILE A 95 12.36 -2.85 17.32
C ILE A 95 11.27 -3.91 17.42
N LEU A 96 10.13 -3.70 16.77
CA LEU A 96 8.91 -4.47 17.02
C LEU A 96 9.13 -5.97 16.77
N GLN A 97 9.61 -6.35 15.56
CA GLN A 97 9.85 -7.76 15.24
C GLN A 97 10.96 -8.39 16.06
N GLN A 98 11.98 -7.60 16.41
CA GLN A 98 13.17 -8.09 17.13
C GLN A 98 12.93 -8.28 18.62
N SER A 99 11.96 -7.54 19.22
CA SER A 99 11.74 -7.48 20.67
C SER A 99 10.49 -8.23 21.12
N MET A 100 9.63 -8.69 20.19
CA MET A 100 8.43 -9.45 20.54
C MET A 100 8.75 -10.90 20.90
N THR A 101 8.21 -11.34 22.05
CA THR A 101 8.15 -12.77 22.39
C THR A 101 7.05 -13.48 21.59
N PRO A 102 6.98 -14.83 21.60
CA PRO A 102 5.86 -15.56 21.00
C PRO A 102 4.50 -15.14 21.57
N GLU A 103 4.40 -14.85 22.88
CA GLU A 103 3.18 -14.35 23.51
C GLU A 103 2.82 -12.97 23.00
N ASP A 104 3.79 -12.04 22.92
CA ASP A 104 3.54 -10.70 22.35
C ASP A 104 2.98 -10.77 20.92
N LYS A 105 3.48 -11.72 20.12
CA LYS A 105 2.96 -11.94 18.75
C LYS A 105 1.52 -12.43 18.74
N GLN A 106 1.16 -13.31 19.66
CA GLN A 106 -0.21 -13.79 19.83
C GLN A 106 -1.13 -12.64 20.27
N ASP A 107 -0.71 -11.85 21.27
CA ASP A 107 -1.46 -10.70 21.75
C ASP A 107 -1.65 -9.65 20.66
N LEU A 108 -0.61 -9.36 19.88
CA LEU A 108 -0.73 -8.45 18.73
C LEU A 108 -1.73 -8.94 17.70
N MET A 109 -1.66 -10.23 17.33
CA MET A 109 -2.59 -10.81 16.35
C MET A 109 -4.03 -10.89 16.86
N ALA A 110 -4.24 -10.99 18.16
CA ALA A 110 -5.56 -10.96 18.78
C ALA A 110 -6.15 -9.55 18.86
N ALA A 111 -5.29 -8.54 19.10
CA ALA A 111 -5.70 -7.15 19.30
C ALA A 111 -5.79 -6.34 17.99
N ALA A 112 -4.95 -6.63 17.01
CA ALA A 112 -4.89 -5.89 15.75
C ALA A 112 -5.85 -6.44 14.69
N PRO A 113 -6.60 -5.60 13.96
CA PRO A 113 -7.39 -6.03 12.82
C PRO A 113 -6.51 -6.67 11.74
N LYS A 114 -7.03 -7.66 11.02
CA LYS A 114 -6.30 -8.33 9.93
C LYS A 114 -5.81 -7.34 8.86
N ASP A 115 -6.61 -6.33 8.55
CA ASP A 115 -6.26 -5.29 7.58
C ASP A 115 -5.08 -4.42 8.08
N PHE A 116 -4.96 -4.17 9.38
CA PHE A 116 -3.79 -3.53 9.97
C PHE A 116 -2.52 -4.33 9.66
N VAL A 117 -2.52 -5.62 9.96
CA VAL A 117 -1.36 -6.51 9.71
C VAL A 117 -1.03 -6.59 8.21
N THR A 118 -2.05 -6.64 7.35
CA THR A 118 -1.84 -6.67 5.89
C THR A 118 -1.18 -5.37 5.38
N ARG A 119 -1.59 -4.21 5.90
CA ARG A 119 -1.00 -2.90 5.54
C ARG A 119 0.42 -2.74 6.07
N ASP A 120 0.66 -3.19 7.29
CA ASP A 120 1.99 -3.22 7.88
C ASP A 120 2.96 -4.03 7.01
N GLN A 121 2.58 -5.26 6.64
CA GLN A 121 3.37 -6.08 5.74
C GLN A 121 3.57 -5.46 4.35
N ALA A 122 2.55 -4.76 3.82
CA ALA A 122 2.67 -4.06 2.55
C ALA A 122 3.67 -2.89 2.65
N PHE A 123 3.67 -2.15 3.75
CA PHE A 123 4.62 -1.08 4.00
C PHE A 123 6.06 -1.60 4.06
N HIS A 124 6.30 -2.71 4.75
CA HIS A 124 7.62 -3.34 4.80
C HIS A 124 8.08 -3.82 3.40
N ARG A 125 7.19 -4.31 2.55
CA ARG A 125 7.52 -4.64 1.14
C ARG A 125 7.89 -3.40 0.32
N LEU A 126 7.16 -2.28 0.46
CA LEU A 126 7.53 -1.01 -0.19
C LEU A 126 8.93 -0.55 0.23
N SER A 127 9.29 -0.75 1.50
CA SER A 127 10.63 -0.43 2.00
C SER A 127 11.70 -1.32 1.36
N ALA A 128 11.43 -2.62 1.18
CA ALA A 128 12.34 -3.53 0.48
C ALA A 128 12.53 -3.13 -0.99
N ASP A 129 11.45 -2.74 -1.68
CA ASP A 129 11.50 -2.26 -3.06
C ASP A 129 12.34 -0.97 -3.18
N LEU A 130 12.18 -0.05 -2.23
CA LEU A 130 12.98 1.17 -2.15
C LEU A 130 14.46 0.84 -1.89
N ALA A 131 14.75 -0.10 -1.00
CA ALA A 131 16.11 -0.55 -0.74
C ALA A 131 16.76 -1.16 -2.00
N GLN A 132 15.98 -1.91 -2.80
CA GLN A 132 16.46 -2.47 -4.06
C GLN A 132 16.74 -1.36 -5.08
N ALA A 133 15.82 -0.39 -5.24
CA ALA A 133 16.02 0.75 -6.13
C ALA A 133 17.28 1.57 -5.75
N GLY A 134 17.58 1.70 -4.45
CA GLY A 134 18.82 2.31 -3.97
C GLY A 134 20.06 1.50 -4.37
N ARG A 135 20.05 0.18 -4.21
CA ARG A 135 21.16 -0.70 -4.65
C ARG A 135 21.41 -0.64 -6.15
N ASP A 136 20.34 -0.49 -6.93
CA ASP A 136 20.42 -0.42 -8.39
C ASP A 136 20.78 0.98 -8.92
N GLY A 137 20.79 2.01 -8.05
CA GLY A 137 21.03 3.39 -8.43
C GLY A 137 19.88 3.98 -9.27
N ASP A 138 18.70 3.36 -9.24
CA ASP A 138 17.51 3.81 -9.98
C ASP A 138 16.79 4.93 -9.20
N ARG A 139 17.20 6.18 -9.47
CA ARG A 139 16.68 7.36 -8.78
C ARG A 139 15.20 7.63 -9.06
N GLU A 140 14.69 7.30 -10.24
CA GLU A 140 13.27 7.43 -10.54
C GLU A 140 12.45 6.47 -9.67
N ALA A 141 12.85 5.21 -9.60
CA ALA A 141 12.21 4.23 -8.73
C ALA A 141 12.34 4.57 -7.23
N GLN A 142 13.49 5.15 -6.81
CA GLN A 142 13.68 5.62 -5.43
C GLN A 142 12.69 6.74 -5.07
N HIS A 143 12.55 7.77 -5.91
CA HIS A 143 11.62 8.88 -5.65
C HIS A 143 10.17 8.39 -5.63
N ALA A 144 9.78 7.57 -6.61
CA ALA A 144 8.45 6.99 -6.66
C ALA A 144 8.17 6.03 -5.48
N GLY A 145 9.16 5.21 -5.08
CA GLY A 145 9.09 4.31 -3.94
C GLY A 145 8.89 5.05 -2.62
N PHE A 146 9.70 6.08 -2.38
CA PHE A 146 9.57 6.90 -1.19
C PHE A 146 8.23 7.63 -1.11
N GLY A 147 7.73 8.16 -2.24
CA GLY A 147 6.38 8.77 -2.31
C GLY A 147 5.29 7.79 -1.88
N ARG A 148 5.31 6.56 -2.39
CA ARG A 148 4.36 5.50 -1.99
C ARG A 148 4.47 5.12 -0.50
N MET A 149 5.66 5.15 0.08
CA MET A 149 5.83 4.94 1.52
C MET A 149 5.14 6.02 2.34
N ILE A 150 5.27 7.30 1.98
CA ILE A 150 4.60 8.41 2.66
C ILE A 150 3.07 8.28 2.56
N GLU A 151 2.55 7.92 1.39
CA GLU A 151 1.12 7.64 1.20
C GLU A 151 0.64 6.50 2.10
N ALA A 152 1.41 5.41 2.20
CA ALA A 152 1.09 4.27 3.07
C ALA A 152 1.09 4.66 4.55
N CYS A 153 2.05 5.47 5.02
CA CYS A 153 2.08 6.02 6.37
C CYS A 153 0.80 6.80 6.68
N THR A 154 0.43 7.72 5.80
CA THR A 154 -0.76 8.58 5.97
C THR A 154 -2.04 7.74 5.98
N ALA A 155 -2.20 6.83 5.02
CA ALA A 155 -3.38 5.96 4.92
C ALA A 155 -3.56 5.04 6.15
N CYS A 156 -2.44 4.58 6.73
CA CYS A 156 -2.46 3.77 7.95
C CYS A 156 -2.86 4.64 9.16
N HIS A 157 -2.27 5.83 9.31
CA HIS A 157 -2.52 6.73 10.43
C HIS A 157 -3.97 7.24 10.46
N VAL A 158 -4.54 7.61 9.31
CA VAL A 158 -5.98 7.97 9.21
C VAL A 158 -6.88 6.89 9.80
N ARG A 159 -6.55 5.62 9.55
CA ARG A 159 -7.42 4.51 9.89
C ARG A 159 -7.20 3.94 11.29
N TYR A 160 -5.95 3.88 11.74
CA TYR A 160 -5.55 3.12 12.94
C TYR A 160 -4.92 3.95 14.05
N ALA A 161 -4.69 5.24 13.81
CA ALA A 161 -4.06 6.15 14.75
C ALA A 161 -4.70 7.56 14.74
N ALA A 162 -5.98 7.67 14.36
CA ALA A 162 -6.71 8.93 14.27
C ALA A 162 -6.76 9.68 15.61
N ASP A 163 -6.72 8.95 16.73
CA ASP A 163 -6.62 9.51 18.08
C ASP A 163 -5.31 10.29 18.32
N ARG A 164 -4.26 9.94 17.60
CA ARG A 164 -2.93 10.58 17.68
C ARG A 164 -2.70 11.61 16.58
N PHE A 165 -3.38 11.47 15.47
CA PHE A 165 -3.25 12.32 14.28
C PHE A 165 -4.63 12.89 13.85
N PRO A 166 -5.29 13.67 14.71
CA PRO A 166 -6.66 14.14 14.44
C PRO A 166 -6.77 14.98 13.17
N MET A 167 -5.71 15.67 12.76
CA MET A 167 -5.68 16.46 11.52
C MET A 167 -5.76 15.64 10.24
N LEU A 168 -5.57 14.32 10.33
CA LEU A 168 -5.72 13.41 9.19
C LEU A 168 -7.13 12.80 9.09
N ALA A 169 -7.98 13.00 10.09
CA ALA A 169 -9.31 12.39 10.20
C ALA A 169 -10.44 13.29 9.66
N GLU A 170 -10.12 14.46 9.09
CA GLU A 170 -11.07 15.44 8.52
C GLU A 170 -11.44 15.14 7.06
#